data_287140d558efeb628f387a4c972e428e
#
_entry.id   287140d558efeb628f387a4c972e428e
#
_cell.length_a   1.000
_cell.length_b   1.000
_cell.length_c   1.000
_cell.angle_alpha   90.00
_cell.angle_beta   90.00
_cell.angle_gamma   90.00
#
_symmetry.space_group_name_H-M   'P 1'
#
loop_
_entity.id
_entity.type
_entity.pdbx_description
1 polymer ?
#
loop_
_entity_poly.entity_id
_entity_poly.type
_entity_poly.pdbx_seq_one_letter_code
_entity_poly.pdbx_strand_id
1 'polypeptide(L)'
;MADTLPPAKVVFACVANAGRSQMAAAFFNKLADPKRARAISAGTRPGTAVHPEVVTAMREVDIDLSNATPQYLSTDLSNDAHILITMGCGDECPLVPGVERDDWPLGDPKGQPIETVRRIRDQIRKNVEELIGERKWK
;
A
#
# COMPACT_ATOMS: atom_id res chain seq x y z
N MET A 1 -29.22 -1.66 8.96
CA MET A 1 -28.48 -0.41 8.77
C MET A 1 -27.25 -0.65 7.94
N ALA A 2 -27.13 0.10 6.87
CA ALA A 2 -26.02 -0.07 5.92
C ALA A 2 -24.65 0.16 6.59
N ASP A 3 -24.58 0.98 7.61
CA ASP A 3 -23.38 1.35 8.33
C ASP A 3 -22.84 0.25 9.24
N THR A 4 -23.55 -0.87 9.38
CA THR A 4 -23.08 -1.99 10.18
C THR A 4 -22.10 -2.90 9.45
N LEU A 5 -21.93 -2.73 8.14
CA LEU A 5 -20.97 -3.53 7.38
C LEU A 5 -19.54 -3.15 7.77
N PRO A 6 -18.65 -4.15 7.93
CA PRO A 6 -17.24 -3.85 8.19
C PRO A 6 -16.61 -3.13 7.00
N PRO A 7 -15.58 -2.29 7.22
CA PRO A 7 -14.90 -1.64 6.12
C PRO A 7 -14.22 -2.65 5.20
N ALA A 8 -14.15 -2.31 3.92
CA ALA A 8 -13.40 -3.09 2.95
C ALA A 8 -11.93 -3.11 3.36
N LYS A 9 -11.27 -4.25 3.22
CA LYS A 9 -9.86 -4.40 3.52
C LYS A 9 -9.06 -4.43 2.22
N VAL A 10 -8.13 -3.48 2.09
CA VAL A 10 -7.24 -3.37 0.94
C VAL A 10 -5.83 -3.75 1.39
N VAL A 11 -5.20 -4.66 0.68
CA VAL A 11 -3.83 -5.07 0.98
C VAL A 11 -2.91 -4.59 -0.14
N PHE A 12 -1.94 -3.76 0.20
CA PHE A 12 -0.88 -3.35 -0.73
C PHE A 12 0.35 -4.21 -0.48
N ALA A 13 0.86 -4.85 -1.50
CA ALA A 13 1.97 -5.79 -1.39
C ALA A 13 3.11 -5.44 -2.33
N CYS A 14 4.33 -5.52 -1.81
CA CYS A 14 5.54 -5.46 -2.62
C CYS A 14 6.54 -6.46 -2.03
N VAL A 15 7.80 -6.45 -2.48
CA VAL A 15 8.76 -7.43 -1.98
C VAL A 15 9.17 -7.12 -0.53
N ALA A 16 9.73 -5.95 -0.30
CA ALA A 16 10.34 -5.61 1.00
C ALA A 16 9.37 -4.96 1.99
N ASN A 17 8.22 -4.47 1.56
CA ASN A 17 7.30 -3.67 2.38
C ASN A 17 8.03 -2.49 3.07
N ALA A 18 9.00 -1.92 2.38
CA ALA A 18 9.84 -0.85 2.92
C ALA A 18 9.74 0.44 2.09
N GLY A 19 8.96 0.42 1.01
CA GLY A 19 8.79 1.58 0.12
C GLY A 19 7.39 1.68 -0.45
N ARG A 20 7.19 1.11 -1.64
CA ARG A 20 5.96 1.28 -2.43
C ARG A 20 4.68 0.96 -1.66
N SER A 21 4.58 -0.21 -1.06
CA SER A 21 3.37 -0.63 -0.35
C SER A 21 3.13 0.19 0.91
N GLN A 22 4.19 0.61 1.60
CA GLN A 22 4.06 1.49 2.77
C GLN A 22 3.48 2.84 2.37
N MET A 23 3.96 3.43 1.27
CA MET A 23 3.44 4.70 0.77
C MET A 23 1.97 4.57 0.37
N ALA A 24 1.61 3.50 -0.33
CA ALA A 24 0.25 3.29 -0.79
C ALA A 24 -0.74 3.15 0.36
N ALA A 25 -0.42 2.33 1.36
CA ALA A 25 -1.29 2.15 2.52
C ALA A 25 -1.45 3.45 3.30
N ALA A 26 -0.37 4.21 3.47
CA ALA A 26 -0.40 5.48 4.19
C ALA A 26 -1.29 6.51 3.48
N PHE A 27 -1.16 6.67 2.16
CA PHE A 27 -2.04 7.55 1.40
C PHE A 27 -3.49 7.09 1.47
N PHE A 28 -3.72 5.79 1.32
CA PHE A 28 -5.06 5.24 1.35
C PHE A 28 -5.75 5.57 2.69
N ASN A 29 -5.08 5.29 3.79
CA ASN A 29 -5.67 5.50 5.12
C ASN A 29 -5.83 6.98 5.47
N LYS A 30 -5.05 7.86 4.83
CA LYS A 30 -5.22 9.31 4.99
C LYS A 30 -6.42 9.84 4.19
N LEU A 31 -6.68 9.27 3.02
CA LEU A 31 -7.66 9.80 2.07
C LEU A 31 -9.02 9.10 2.11
N ALA A 32 -9.06 7.82 2.48
CA ALA A 32 -10.30 7.06 2.53
C ALA A 32 -11.05 7.29 3.84
N ASP A 33 -12.37 7.12 3.79
CA ASP A 33 -13.19 7.08 4.98
C ASP A 33 -12.93 5.74 5.70
N PRO A 34 -12.39 5.75 6.92
CA PRO A 34 -12.04 4.50 7.62
C PRO A 34 -13.26 3.62 7.95
N LYS A 35 -14.47 4.18 7.88
CA LYS A 35 -15.68 3.39 8.04
C LYS A 35 -16.02 2.60 6.78
N ARG A 36 -15.50 3.01 5.63
CA ARG A 36 -15.78 2.38 4.33
C ARG A 36 -14.68 1.45 3.88
N ALA A 37 -13.41 1.82 4.12
CA ALA A 37 -12.27 1.02 3.68
C ALA A 37 -11.04 1.35 4.49
N ARG A 38 -10.19 0.34 4.69
CA ARG A 38 -8.90 0.48 5.37
C ARG A 38 -7.85 -0.31 4.61
N ALA A 39 -6.63 0.16 4.64
CA ALA A 39 -5.52 -0.50 3.98
C ALA A 39 -4.47 -0.98 4.96
N ILE A 40 -3.85 -2.10 4.63
CA ILE A 40 -2.62 -2.57 5.24
C ILE A 40 -1.60 -2.82 4.15
N SER A 41 -0.34 -2.90 4.52
CA SER A 41 0.73 -3.23 3.60
C SER A 41 1.55 -4.39 4.12
N ALA A 42 2.13 -5.16 3.20
CA ALA A 42 2.95 -6.32 3.56
C ALA A 42 3.93 -6.64 2.44
N GLY A 43 4.89 -7.50 2.71
CA GLY A 43 5.88 -7.91 1.72
C GLY A 43 6.15 -9.39 1.73
N THR A 44 6.56 -9.90 0.58
CA THR A 44 6.91 -11.32 0.44
C THR A 44 8.23 -11.65 1.14
N ARG A 45 9.11 -10.64 1.23
CA ARG A 45 10.39 -10.72 1.95
C ARG A 45 10.62 -9.39 2.68
N PRO A 46 9.92 -9.17 3.82
CA PRO A 46 9.95 -7.87 4.48
C PRO A 46 11.35 -7.50 4.98
N GLY A 47 11.70 -6.22 4.80
CA GLY A 47 12.91 -5.65 5.34
C GLY A 47 12.76 -5.35 6.83
N THR A 48 13.73 -4.64 7.39
CA THR A 48 13.75 -4.31 8.82
C THR A 48 13.14 -2.95 9.12
N ALA A 49 13.13 -2.04 8.15
CA ALA A 49 12.61 -0.69 8.32
C ALA A 49 12.23 -0.10 6.96
N VAL A 50 11.39 0.93 6.99
CA VAL A 50 11.09 1.71 5.78
C VAL A 50 12.36 2.44 5.32
N HIS A 51 12.59 2.47 4.01
CA HIS A 51 13.78 3.12 3.46
C HIS A 51 13.86 4.59 3.86
N PRO A 52 15.03 5.11 4.26
CA PRO A 52 15.16 6.51 4.70
C PRO A 52 14.68 7.53 3.66
N GLU A 53 14.99 7.30 2.38
CA GLU A 53 14.54 8.19 1.31
C GLU A 53 13.01 8.22 1.17
N VAL A 54 12.35 7.10 1.49
CA VAL A 54 10.88 7.03 1.50
C VAL A 54 10.31 7.79 2.69
N VAL A 55 10.92 7.64 3.86
CA VAL A 55 10.52 8.40 5.07
C VAL A 55 10.63 9.91 4.78
N THR A 56 11.72 10.34 4.15
CA THR A 56 11.94 11.75 3.81
C THR A 56 10.86 12.24 2.83
N ALA A 57 10.62 11.51 1.75
CA ALA A 57 9.65 11.90 0.73
C ALA A 57 8.22 11.96 1.29
N MET A 58 7.85 11.05 2.18
CA MET A 58 6.51 11.05 2.77
C MET A 58 6.34 12.17 3.79
N ARG A 59 7.40 12.51 4.51
CA ARG A 59 7.35 13.65 5.45
C ARG A 59 7.08 14.95 4.72
N GLU A 60 7.54 15.08 3.48
CA GLU A 60 7.26 16.27 2.65
C GLU A 60 5.77 16.48 2.40
N VAL A 61 4.98 15.43 2.49
CA VAL A 61 3.52 15.49 2.31
C VAL A 61 2.77 15.22 3.61
N ASP A 62 3.42 15.50 4.73
CA ASP A 62 2.84 15.44 6.08
C ASP A 62 2.45 14.02 6.53
N ILE A 63 3.17 13.01 6.04
CA ILE A 63 2.99 11.62 6.47
C ILE A 63 4.29 11.13 7.09
N ASP A 64 4.24 10.68 8.34
CA ASP A 64 5.41 10.17 9.05
C ASP A 64 5.41 8.64 9.02
N LEU A 65 6.39 8.07 8.31
CA LEU A 65 6.60 6.62 8.26
C LEU A 65 7.80 6.16 9.10
N SER A 66 8.36 7.05 9.94
CA SER A 66 9.56 6.72 10.72
C SER A 66 9.34 5.57 11.71
N ASN A 67 8.10 5.37 12.16
CA ASN A 67 7.76 4.30 13.11
C ASN A 67 7.05 3.12 12.44
N ALA A 68 6.88 3.14 11.13
CA ALA A 68 6.23 2.05 10.41
C ALA A 68 7.18 0.86 10.31
N THR A 69 6.64 -0.34 10.43
CA THR A 69 7.42 -1.58 10.41
C THR A 69 6.96 -2.46 9.26
N PRO A 70 7.90 -2.94 8.41
CA PRO A 70 7.57 -3.94 7.41
C PRO A 70 7.01 -5.22 8.04
N GLN A 71 6.06 -5.86 7.36
CA GLN A 71 5.49 -7.12 7.83
C GLN A 71 5.34 -8.13 6.69
N TYR A 72 5.30 -9.40 7.05
CA TYR A 72 5.20 -10.49 6.10
C TYR A 72 3.78 -10.60 5.53
N LEU A 73 3.70 -10.82 4.21
CA LEU A 73 2.44 -11.06 3.52
C LEU A 73 2.03 -12.52 3.74
N SER A 74 1.29 -12.77 4.81
CA SER A 74 0.80 -14.11 5.12
C SER A 74 -0.53 -14.38 4.43
N THR A 75 -0.87 -15.67 4.33
CA THR A 75 -2.18 -16.07 3.82
C THR A 75 -3.31 -15.52 4.70
N ASP A 76 -3.12 -15.57 6.02
CA ASP A 76 -4.11 -15.05 6.97
C ASP A 76 -4.36 -13.56 6.76
N LEU A 77 -3.29 -12.80 6.49
CA LEU A 77 -3.38 -11.37 6.29
C LEU A 77 -4.22 -11.01 5.06
N SER A 78 -4.14 -11.82 4.00
CA SER A 78 -4.80 -11.54 2.72
C SER A 78 -6.11 -12.28 2.50
N ASN A 79 -6.44 -13.30 3.30
CA ASN A 79 -7.61 -14.14 3.08
C ASN A 79 -8.95 -13.39 3.09
N ASP A 80 -9.08 -12.39 3.93
CA ASP A 80 -10.30 -11.60 4.05
C ASP A 80 -10.22 -10.26 3.34
N ALA A 81 -9.21 -10.07 2.50
CA ALA A 81 -9.06 -8.84 1.73
C ALA A 81 -10.14 -8.75 0.65
N HIS A 82 -10.62 -7.54 0.40
CA HIS A 82 -11.46 -7.25 -0.74
C HIS A 82 -10.64 -7.23 -2.01
N ILE A 83 -9.47 -6.61 -1.94
CA ILE A 83 -8.56 -6.51 -3.07
C ILE A 83 -7.11 -6.58 -2.58
N LEU A 84 -6.29 -7.29 -3.33
CA LEU A 84 -4.84 -7.35 -3.15
C LEU A 84 -4.20 -6.59 -4.30
N ILE A 85 -3.50 -5.51 -3.99
CA ILE A 85 -2.81 -4.70 -5.00
C ILE A 85 -1.32 -4.95 -4.89
N THR A 86 -0.75 -5.56 -5.93
CA THR A 86 0.67 -5.88 -5.96
C THR A 86 1.44 -4.76 -6.64
N MET A 87 2.65 -4.49 -6.15
CA MET A 87 3.44 -3.35 -6.58
C MET A 87 4.88 -3.80 -6.87
N GLY A 88 5.02 -4.65 -7.90
CA GLY A 88 6.32 -5.10 -8.35
C GLY A 88 6.84 -6.38 -7.73
N CYS A 89 6.01 -7.15 -7.03
CA CYS A 89 6.41 -8.46 -6.52
C CYS A 89 6.22 -9.59 -7.53
N GLY A 90 5.48 -9.33 -8.61
CA GLY A 90 5.30 -10.32 -9.67
C GLY A 90 4.74 -11.64 -9.16
N ASP A 91 5.40 -12.74 -9.54
CA ASP A 91 4.97 -14.08 -9.16
C ASP A 91 5.20 -14.41 -7.70
N GLU A 92 6.00 -13.62 -6.99
CA GLU A 92 6.23 -13.84 -5.56
C GLU A 92 4.99 -13.53 -4.72
N CYS A 93 4.09 -12.69 -5.22
CA CYS A 93 2.85 -12.40 -4.51
C CYS A 93 1.85 -13.52 -4.72
N PRO A 94 1.24 -14.05 -3.65
CA PRO A 94 0.34 -15.19 -3.77
C PRO A 94 -0.95 -14.82 -4.50
N LEU A 95 -1.53 -15.81 -5.18
CA LEU A 95 -2.90 -15.74 -5.67
C LEU A 95 -3.81 -16.23 -4.54
N VAL A 96 -4.76 -15.40 -4.13
CA VAL A 96 -5.68 -15.74 -3.06
C VAL A 96 -7.08 -15.93 -3.65
N PRO A 97 -7.62 -17.15 -3.65
CA PRO A 97 -8.96 -17.39 -4.20
C PRO A 97 -10.02 -16.51 -3.53
N GLY A 98 -10.90 -15.94 -4.33
CA GLY A 98 -11.96 -15.08 -3.84
C GLY A 98 -11.57 -13.65 -3.55
N VAL A 99 -10.30 -13.30 -3.69
CA VAL A 99 -9.80 -11.94 -3.51
C VAL A 99 -9.53 -11.31 -4.87
N GLU A 100 -10.09 -10.14 -5.11
CA GLU A 100 -9.79 -9.38 -6.31
C GLU A 100 -8.32 -8.98 -6.31
N ARG A 101 -7.67 -8.99 -7.47
CA ARG A 101 -6.25 -8.63 -7.58
C ARG A 101 -6.06 -7.57 -8.65
N ASP A 102 -5.23 -6.58 -8.34
CA ASP A 102 -4.75 -5.60 -9.30
C ASP A 102 -3.23 -5.49 -9.18
N ASP A 103 -2.57 -4.98 -10.19
CA ASP A 103 -1.13 -4.84 -10.19
C ASP A 103 -0.76 -3.44 -10.65
N TRP A 104 0.00 -2.73 -9.79
CA TRP A 104 0.49 -1.38 -10.10
C TRP A 104 2.01 -1.46 -10.32
N PRO A 105 2.45 -1.62 -11.57
CA PRO A 105 3.88 -1.72 -11.86
C PRO A 105 4.56 -0.37 -11.65
N LEU A 106 5.44 -0.31 -10.66
CA LEU A 106 6.16 0.91 -10.28
C LEU A 106 7.62 0.56 -10.01
N GLY A 107 8.52 1.50 -10.29
CA GLY A 107 9.93 1.33 -9.96
C GLY A 107 10.17 1.23 -8.46
N ASP A 108 11.22 0.52 -8.08
CA ASP A 108 11.63 0.39 -6.68
C ASP A 108 12.33 1.69 -6.25
N PRO A 109 11.87 2.38 -5.20
CA PRO A 109 12.51 3.61 -4.73
C PRO A 109 13.82 3.38 -3.98
N LYS A 110 14.16 2.14 -3.65
CA LYS A 110 15.36 1.83 -2.87
C LYS A 110 16.62 2.34 -3.56
N GLY A 111 17.39 3.15 -2.83
CA GLY A 111 18.66 3.65 -3.34
C GLY A 111 18.55 4.66 -4.47
N GLN A 112 17.35 5.14 -4.79
CA GLN A 112 17.14 6.10 -5.86
C GLN A 112 17.32 7.54 -5.37
N PRO A 113 17.66 8.49 -6.28
CA PRO A 113 17.68 9.91 -5.93
C PRO A 113 16.30 10.36 -5.43
N ILE A 114 16.29 11.37 -4.57
CA ILE A 114 15.05 11.84 -3.97
C ILE A 114 14.02 12.29 -5.02
N GLU A 115 14.47 12.85 -6.14
CA GLU A 115 13.56 13.25 -7.22
C GLU A 115 12.82 12.05 -7.81
N THR A 116 13.49 10.92 -7.95
CA THR A 116 12.87 9.68 -8.41
C THR A 116 11.88 9.14 -7.39
N VAL A 117 12.25 9.17 -6.11
CA VAL A 117 11.37 8.72 -5.02
C VAL A 117 10.11 9.60 -4.98
N ARG A 118 10.25 10.90 -5.15
CA ARG A 118 9.10 11.82 -5.20
C ARG A 118 8.15 11.50 -6.36
N ARG A 119 8.68 11.16 -7.53
CA ARG A 119 7.85 10.78 -8.69
C ARG A 119 7.08 9.49 -8.43
N ILE A 120 7.73 8.51 -7.84
CA ILE A 120 7.08 7.25 -7.46
C ILE A 120 5.99 7.53 -6.43
N ARG A 121 6.29 8.30 -5.41
CA ARG A 121 5.32 8.72 -4.38
C ARG A 121 4.10 9.38 -5.01
N ASP A 122 4.31 10.34 -5.89
CA ASP A 122 3.22 11.11 -6.50
C ASP A 122 2.35 10.24 -7.42
N GLN A 123 2.97 9.28 -8.11
CA GLN A 123 2.22 8.34 -8.94
C GLN A 123 1.37 7.39 -8.07
N ILE A 124 1.94 6.93 -6.95
CA ILE A 124 1.21 6.09 -6.00
C ILE A 124 0.00 6.85 -5.44
N ARG A 125 0.20 8.10 -5.05
CA ARG A 125 -0.89 8.94 -4.55
C ARG A 125 -2.01 9.06 -5.57
N LYS A 126 -1.67 9.30 -6.82
CA LYS A 126 -2.66 9.40 -7.90
C LYS A 126 -3.44 8.10 -8.06
N ASN A 127 -2.74 6.97 -8.07
CA ASN A 127 -3.39 5.66 -8.19
C ASN A 127 -4.33 5.40 -7.01
N VAL A 128 -3.93 5.76 -5.81
CA VAL A 128 -4.75 5.61 -4.60
C VAL A 128 -5.99 6.50 -4.68
N GLU A 129 -5.84 7.75 -5.10
CA GLU A 129 -6.97 8.67 -5.26
C GLU A 129 -7.99 8.14 -6.27
N GLU A 130 -7.51 7.59 -7.39
CA GLU A 130 -8.37 6.99 -8.39
C GLU A 130 -9.13 5.78 -7.85
N LEU A 131 -8.43 4.90 -7.13
CA LEU A 131 -9.05 3.72 -6.52
C LEU A 131 -10.17 4.12 -5.55
N ILE A 132 -9.88 5.06 -4.66
CA ILE A 132 -10.84 5.52 -3.65
C ILE A 132 -12.05 6.14 -4.33
N GLY A 133 -11.85 6.95 -5.37
CA GLY A 133 -12.92 7.58 -6.12
C GLY A 133 -13.81 6.58 -6.84
N GLU A 134 -13.20 5.61 -7.54
CA GLU A 134 -13.92 4.56 -8.27
C GLU A 134 -14.77 3.69 -7.37
N ARG A 135 -14.27 3.35 -6.19
CA ARG A 135 -14.94 2.46 -5.24
C ARG A 135 -15.85 3.23 -4.28
N LYS A 136 -15.84 4.55 -4.32
CA LYS A 136 -16.63 5.41 -3.43
C LYS A 136 -16.29 5.20 -1.96
N TRP A 137 -15.02 5.12 -1.69
CA TRP A 137 -14.49 4.93 -0.34
C TRP A 137 -14.05 6.23 0.34
N LYS A 138 -14.30 7.33 -0.29
CA LYS A 138 -13.93 8.64 0.24
C LYS A 138 -14.85 9.09 1.38
#